data_0f63eb9288be5112f277f2f611bfba5e
#
_entry.id   0f63eb9288be5112f277f2f611bfba5e
#
_cell.length_a   1.000
_cell.length_b   1.000
_cell.length_c   1.000
_cell.angle_alpha   90.00
_cell.angle_beta   90.00
_cell.angle_gamma   90.00
#
_symmetry.space_group_name_H-M   'P 1'
#
loop_
_entity.id
_entity.type
_entity.pdbx_description
1 polymer ?
#
loop_
_entity_poly.entity_id
_entity_poly.type
_entity_poly.pdbx_seq_one_letter_code
_entity_poly.pdbx_strand_id
1 'polypeptide(L)'
;MTKKLFDLDSYVKSCTATVLSCEEAKKNGFAGFAVELDETCFFPEGGGQPADVGTLRCGEQTANVLYTYEQGEQIFHLCDRPLPVGETAEGQIDFEKRFANMQIHSGEHILSGVIFSELKLHNVGFHMGHEVNTIDLDGELSPATARQIEEKVNRILYENRPVFVGYPDAETLQKLPLRKKPEVEHLRVVEVQDCDWCGCCGTHVAHTGEIGLLKITDTQRYKGGTRVSFLCGAAALSFVADRCQEIKSVCAALSCKPQEALGNVEKLKAELSEKKQALAAKNRQLFSLLAKDLAAKAEPFGSDRLIFVTDDTLSADELKTFAAQIAAHPQTVGALFSSQNGVTSYALCRSADAACDLRALCQSLNKALNGKGGGNQELCCGKLPDCTGEQLQQAILSFVQQ
;
A
#
# COMPACT_ATOMS: atom_id res chain seq x y z
N MET A 1 14.55 -9.55 -40.55
CA MET A 1 15.09 -8.76 -39.40
C MET A 1 14.57 -7.33 -39.48
N THR A 2 13.89 -6.86 -38.47
CA THR A 2 13.43 -5.46 -38.39
C THR A 2 14.59 -4.56 -37.97
N LYS A 3 14.85 -3.46 -38.69
CA LYS A 3 15.89 -2.51 -38.30
C LYS A 3 15.42 -1.65 -37.12
N LYS A 4 16.18 -1.66 -36.03
CA LYS A 4 15.87 -1.01 -34.76
C LYS A 4 16.42 0.42 -34.74
N LEU A 5 15.62 1.43 -35.03
CA LEU A 5 16.08 2.83 -35.05
C LEU A 5 16.37 3.35 -33.62
N PHE A 6 15.63 2.88 -32.62
CA PHE A 6 15.81 3.24 -31.23
C PHE A 6 17.13 2.74 -30.61
N ASP A 7 17.79 1.75 -31.20
CA ASP A 7 19.11 1.29 -30.79
C ASP A 7 20.22 2.30 -31.12
N LEU A 8 20.06 3.02 -32.25
CA LEU A 8 20.98 4.05 -32.72
C LEU A 8 20.73 5.39 -32.03
N ASP A 9 19.44 5.71 -31.83
CA ASP A 9 19.02 6.94 -31.18
C ASP A 9 17.74 6.70 -30.33
N SER A 10 17.89 6.74 -29.00
CA SER A 10 16.76 6.60 -28.08
C SER A 10 15.73 7.75 -28.17
N TYR A 11 16.10 8.88 -28.80
CA TYR A 11 15.24 10.06 -28.95
C TYR A 11 14.45 10.08 -30.26
N VAL A 12 14.60 9.08 -31.13
CA VAL A 12 13.81 8.98 -32.34
C VAL A 12 12.32 8.86 -31.98
N LYS A 13 11.51 9.80 -32.50
CA LYS A 13 10.08 9.92 -32.18
C LYS A 13 9.18 9.32 -33.26
N SER A 14 9.68 9.27 -34.49
CA SER A 14 8.93 8.83 -35.66
C SER A 14 9.79 8.05 -36.59
N CYS A 15 9.16 7.24 -37.44
CA CYS A 15 9.80 6.50 -38.51
C CYS A 15 8.87 6.45 -39.75
N THR A 16 9.46 6.21 -40.89
CA THR A 16 8.72 5.91 -42.11
C THR A 16 9.17 4.55 -42.59
N ALA A 17 8.26 3.58 -42.65
CA ALA A 17 8.59 2.17 -42.84
C ALA A 17 7.59 1.49 -43.79
N THR A 18 7.96 0.36 -44.36
CA THR A 18 7.08 -0.47 -45.18
C THR A 18 6.39 -1.52 -44.33
N VAL A 19 5.08 -1.68 -44.49
CA VAL A 19 4.30 -2.77 -43.84
C VAL A 19 4.64 -4.09 -44.58
N LEU A 20 5.33 -4.98 -43.84
CA LEU A 20 5.73 -6.30 -44.38
C LEU A 20 4.65 -7.36 -44.19
N SER A 21 3.96 -7.35 -43.06
CA SER A 21 2.84 -8.26 -42.75
C SER A 21 1.83 -7.60 -41.82
N CYS A 22 0.58 -8.11 -41.85
CA CYS A 22 -0.49 -7.68 -40.97
C CYS A 22 -1.46 -8.84 -40.77
N GLU A 23 -1.46 -9.43 -39.57
CA GLU A 23 -2.25 -10.62 -39.23
C GLU A 23 -3.01 -10.43 -37.91
N GLU A 24 -4.18 -11.05 -37.77
CA GLU A 24 -4.87 -11.05 -36.49
C GLU A 24 -4.02 -11.73 -35.40
N ALA A 25 -3.88 -11.09 -34.26
CA ALA A 25 -3.08 -11.60 -33.15
C ALA A 25 -3.65 -11.22 -31.78
N LYS A 26 -3.24 -12.01 -30.80
CA LYS A 26 -3.51 -11.71 -29.38
C LYS A 26 -2.22 -11.84 -28.59
N LYS A 27 -1.83 -10.78 -27.89
CA LYS A 27 -0.58 -10.73 -27.11
C LYS A 27 -0.77 -9.86 -25.86
N ASN A 28 -0.24 -10.31 -24.74
CA ASN A 28 -0.23 -9.59 -23.45
C ASN A 28 -1.63 -9.05 -23.03
N GLY A 29 -2.69 -9.85 -23.27
CA GLY A 29 -4.08 -9.46 -22.95
C GLY A 29 -4.76 -8.55 -23.97
N PHE A 30 -4.04 -8.01 -24.96
CA PHE A 30 -4.60 -7.25 -26.08
C PHE A 30 -4.93 -8.15 -27.26
N ALA A 31 -5.99 -7.85 -27.98
CA ALA A 31 -6.36 -8.47 -29.24
C ALA A 31 -6.39 -7.39 -30.33
N GLY A 32 -5.91 -7.71 -31.53
CA GLY A 32 -5.82 -6.76 -32.64
C GLY A 32 -5.06 -7.35 -33.82
N PHE A 33 -4.27 -6.54 -34.48
CA PHE A 33 -3.52 -6.91 -35.70
C PHE A 33 -2.01 -6.70 -35.46
N ALA A 34 -1.22 -7.76 -35.57
CA ALA A 34 0.23 -7.71 -35.50
C ALA A 34 0.79 -7.20 -36.84
N VAL A 35 1.32 -6.01 -36.83
CA VAL A 35 1.91 -5.34 -37.99
C VAL A 35 3.42 -5.45 -37.90
N GLU A 36 4.07 -6.06 -38.87
CA GLU A 36 5.53 -6.09 -39.03
C GLU A 36 5.97 -4.98 -39.95
N LEU A 37 7.04 -4.27 -39.59
CA LEU A 37 7.66 -3.21 -40.39
C LEU A 37 9.11 -3.59 -40.75
N ASP A 38 9.65 -3.06 -41.86
CA ASP A 38 11.06 -3.24 -42.22
C ASP A 38 12.00 -2.49 -41.26
N GLU A 39 11.60 -1.30 -40.80
CA GLU A 39 12.30 -0.58 -39.70
C GLU A 39 11.31 0.03 -38.70
N THR A 40 11.76 0.30 -37.47
CA THR A 40 10.87 0.84 -36.44
C THR A 40 11.58 1.74 -35.45
N CYS A 41 10.88 2.80 -35.01
CA CYS A 41 11.23 3.62 -33.87
C CYS A 41 10.62 3.12 -32.54
N PHE A 42 9.70 2.14 -32.57
CA PHE A 42 9.01 1.61 -31.39
C PHE A 42 9.89 0.59 -30.67
N PHE A 43 10.17 0.82 -29.40
CA PHE A 43 10.86 -0.13 -28.53
C PHE A 43 9.92 -1.27 -28.13
N PRO A 44 10.28 -2.53 -28.39
CA PRO A 44 9.55 -3.69 -27.89
C PRO A 44 9.78 -3.90 -26.39
N GLU A 45 8.82 -4.47 -25.67
CA GLU A 45 9.05 -4.83 -24.27
C GLU A 45 10.30 -5.71 -24.10
N GLY A 46 11.19 -5.27 -23.22
CA GLY A 46 12.44 -6.00 -22.98
C GLY A 46 13.28 -5.40 -21.86
N GLY A 47 14.12 -6.22 -21.22
CA GLY A 47 15.06 -5.73 -20.18
C GLY A 47 14.40 -5.06 -18.98
N GLY A 48 13.13 -5.39 -18.68
CA GLY A 48 12.35 -4.76 -17.61
C GLY A 48 11.68 -3.44 -18.01
N GLN A 49 11.92 -2.94 -19.22
CA GLN A 49 11.28 -1.74 -19.75
C GLN A 49 10.02 -2.10 -20.54
N PRO A 50 8.87 -1.44 -20.31
CA PRO A 50 7.64 -1.62 -21.06
C PRO A 50 7.78 -1.22 -22.52
N ALA A 51 6.93 -1.81 -23.38
CA ALA A 51 6.82 -1.49 -24.79
C ALA A 51 6.39 -0.04 -25.03
N ASP A 52 6.85 0.52 -26.15
CA ASP A 52 6.26 1.74 -26.66
C ASP A 52 4.88 1.50 -27.24
N VAL A 53 4.09 2.55 -27.17
CA VAL A 53 2.79 2.70 -27.80
C VAL A 53 2.81 3.97 -28.68
N GLY A 54 1.78 4.14 -29.50
CA GLY A 54 1.71 5.31 -30.38
C GLY A 54 0.74 5.06 -31.54
N THR A 55 1.08 5.54 -32.74
CA THR A 55 0.24 5.40 -33.93
C THR A 55 1.05 4.99 -35.14
N LEU A 56 0.43 4.21 -36.05
CA LEU A 56 0.89 3.92 -37.41
C LEU A 56 -0.13 4.48 -38.38
N ARG A 57 0.31 5.25 -39.38
CA ARG A 57 -0.54 5.88 -40.38
C ARG A 57 -0.11 5.44 -41.78
N CYS A 58 -1.04 4.83 -42.54
CA CYS A 58 -0.89 4.50 -43.94
C CYS A 58 -1.90 5.33 -44.78
N GLY A 59 -1.46 6.37 -45.46
CA GLY A 59 -2.35 7.30 -46.15
C GLY A 59 -3.37 7.95 -45.20
N GLU A 60 -4.67 7.68 -45.41
CA GLU A 60 -5.75 8.19 -44.55
C GLU A 60 -6.08 7.26 -43.37
N GLN A 61 -5.55 6.04 -43.33
CA GLN A 61 -5.79 5.07 -42.26
C GLN A 61 -4.80 5.28 -41.12
N THR A 62 -5.31 5.39 -39.89
CA THR A 62 -4.49 5.47 -38.67
C THR A 62 -4.89 4.35 -37.74
N ALA A 63 -3.91 3.59 -37.28
CA ALA A 63 -4.06 2.54 -36.26
C ALA A 63 -3.32 2.94 -34.97
N ASN A 64 -3.92 2.68 -33.82
CA ASN A 64 -3.23 2.83 -32.54
C ASN A 64 -2.41 1.57 -32.25
N VAL A 65 -1.13 1.76 -31.93
CA VAL A 65 -0.23 0.70 -31.44
C VAL A 65 -0.47 0.51 -29.96
N LEU A 66 -1.10 -0.61 -29.60
CA LEU A 66 -1.46 -0.95 -28.22
C LEU A 66 -0.30 -1.60 -27.47
N TYR A 67 0.57 -2.32 -28.20
CA TYR A 67 1.70 -3.04 -27.63
C TYR A 67 2.74 -3.35 -28.72
N THR A 68 4.02 -3.28 -28.36
CA THR A 68 5.13 -3.63 -29.26
C THR A 68 5.93 -4.77 -28.65
N TYR A 69 6.22 -5.82 -29.44
CA TYR A 69 6.95 -7.00 -28.95
C TYR A 69 7.90 -7.56 -30.01
N GLU A 70 8.95 -8.20 -29.53
CA GLU A 70 9.93 -8.89 -30.38
C GLU A 70 9.65 -10.40 -30.40
N GLN A 71 9.78 -11.01 -31.58
CA GLN A 71 9.72 -12.46 -31.75
C GLN A 71 10.82 -12.89 -32.74
N GLY A 72 11.85 -13.53 -32.24
CA GLY A 72 13.08 -13.77 -33.01
C GLY A 72 13.76 -12.45 -33.37
N GLU A 73 13.96 -12.20 -34.66
CA GLU A 73 14.58 -10.96 -35.18
C GLU A 73 13.54 -9.94 -35.71
N GLN A 74 12.26 -10.19 -35.51
CA GLN A 74 11.16 -9.39 -36.00
C GLN A 74 10.49 -8.64 -34.87
N ILE A 75 10.09 -7.39 -35.11
CA ILE A 75 9.32 -6.57 -34.20
C ILE A 75 7.92 -6.39 -34.75
N PHE A 76 6.94 -6.70 -33.90
CA PHE A 76 5.51 -6.61 -34.20
C PHE A 76 4.85 -5.51 -33.39
N HIS A 77 4.03 -4.71 -34.11
CA HIS A 77 3.22 -3.65 -33.53
C HIS A 77 1.78 -4.14 -33.47
N LEU A 78 1.26 -4.43 -32.28
CA LEU A 78 -0.12 -4.86 -32.11
C LEU A 78 -1.05 -3.65 -32.21
N CYS A 79 -1.77 -3.55 -33.30
CA CYS A 79 -2.62 -2.41 -33.63
C CYS A 79 -4.11 -2.71 -33.40
N ASP A 80 -4.91 -1.68 -33.09
CA ASP A 80 -6.37 -1.78 -32.92
C ASP A 80 -7.14 -2.06 -34.21
N ARG A 81 -6.50 -1.86 -35.38
CA ARG A 81 -7.05 -2.11 -36.70
C ARG A 81 -5.98 -2.52 -37.71
N PRO A 82 -6.34 -3.20 -38.81
CA PRO A 82 -5.38 -3.66 -39.80
C PRO A 82 -4.81 -2.49 -40.62
N LEU A 83 -3.59 -2.69 -41.17
CA LEU A 83 -2.95 -1.80 -42.10
C LEU A 83 -2.63 -2.56 -43.42
N PRO A 84 -2.64 -1.88 -44.58
CA PRO A 84 -2.38 -2.50 -45.85
C PRO A 84 -0.92 -2.93 -46.01
N VAL A 85 -0.72 -4.19 -46.39
CA VAL A 85 0.62 -4.75 -46.64
C VAL A 85 1.21 -4.19 -47.93
N GLY A 86 2.50 -3.87 -47.90
CA GLY A 86 3.24 -3.28 -49.02
C GLY A 86 3.17 -1.75 -49.09
N GLU A 87 2.34 -1.13 -48.27
CA GLU A 87 2.22 0.33 -48.19
C GLU A 87 3.22 0.94 -47.22
N THR A 88 3.49 2.23 -47.38
CA THR A 88 4.32 3.00 -46.49
C THR A 88 3.53 3.46 -45.27
N ALA A 89 4.01 3.15 -44.07
CA ALA A 89 3.47 3.59 -42.81
C ALA A 89 4.36 4.68 -42.17
N GLU A 90 3.75 5.74 -41.66
CA GLU A 90 4.39 6.71 -40.77
C GLU A 90 4.09 6.31 -39.31
N GLY A 91 5.13 5.93 -38.59
CA GLY A 91 5.05 5.60 -37.18
C GLY A 91 5.40 6.78 -36.28
N GLN A 92 4.61 6.98 -35.21
CA GLN A 92 4.88 7.99 -34.22
C GLN A 92 4.64 7.39 -32.81
N ILE A 93 5.67 7.40 -31.97
CA ILE A 93 5.58 6.91 -30.60
C ILE A 93 4.98 7.97 -29.66
N ASP A 94 4.41 7.51 -28.54
CA ASP A 94 4.17 8.34 -27.35
C ASP A 94 5.54 8.65 -26.70
N PHE A 95 6.15 9.75 -27.11
CA PHE A 95 7.48 10.10 -26.63
C PHE A 95 7.51 10.54 -25.18
N GLU A 96 6.43 11.06 -24.61
CA GLU A 96 6.37 11.39 -23.18
C GLU A 96 6.51 10.11 -22.35
N LYS A 97 5.79 9.06 -22.71
CA LYS A 97 5.90 7.75 -22.07
C LYS A 97 7.28 7.11 -22.28
N ARG A 98 7.83 7.16 -23.52
CA ARG A 98 9.18 6.71 -23.82
C ARG A 98 10.21 7.42 -22.94
N PHE A 99 10.15 8.75 -22.86
CA PHE A 99 11.10 9.54 -22.10
C PHE A 99 11.02 9.27 -20.60
N ALA A 100 9.82 9.08 -20.04
CA ALA A 100 9.63 8.64 -18.67
C ALA A 100 10.29 7.27 -18.42
N ASN A 101 10.13 6.30 -19.34
CA ASN A 101 10.79 5.01 -19.26
C ASN A 101 12.32 5.14 -19.34
N MET A 102 12.85 6.03 -20.20
CA MET A 102 14.29 6.32 -20.28
C MET A 102 14.82 6.90 -18.97
N GLN A 103 14.08 7.83 -18.34
CA GLN A 103 14.44 8.39 -17.03
C GLN A 103 14.51 7.31 -15.96
N ILE A 104 13.50 6.41 -15.90
CA ILE A 104 13.45 5.32 -14.94
C ILE A 104 14.58 4.33 -15.15
N HIS A 105 14.81 3.91 -16.42
CA HIS A 105 15.84 2.93 -16.75
C HIS A 105 17.25 3.45 -16.45
N SER A 106 17.53 4.68 -16.87
CA SER A 106 18.81 5.31 -16.56
C SER A 106 18.99 5.56 -15.07
N GLY A 107 17.91 5.93 -14.36
CA GLY A 107 17.89 6.06 -12.91
C GLY A 107 18.18 4.73 -12.19
N GLU A 108 17.65 3.62 -12.71
CA GLU A 108 17.97 2.27 -12.21
C GLU A 108 19.46 1.97 -12.34
N HIS A 109 20.06 2.22 -13.51
CA HIS A 109 21.50 2.01 -13.72
C HIS A 109 22.35 2.77 -12.71
N ILE A 110 22.05 4.05 -12.49
CA ILE A 110 22.78 4.88 -11.52
C ILE A 110 22.56 4.35 -10.10
N LEU A 111 21.32 4.04 -9.73
CA LEU A 111 20.99 3.51 -8.40
C LEU A 111 21.72 2.19 -8.14
N SER A 112 21.67 1.25 -9.07
CA SER A 112 22.35 -0.05 -8.98
C SER A 112 23.86 0.08 -9.02
N GLY A 113 24.40 0.99 -9.84
CA GLY A 113 25.84 1.29 -9.90
C GLY A 113 26.36 1.84 -8.59
N VAL A 114 25.68 2.80 -7.98
CA VAL A 114 26.05 3.36 -6.67
C VAL A 114 25.94 2.31 -5.56
N ILE A 115 24.86 1.53 -5.51
CA ILE A 115 24.70 0.45 -4.54
C ILE A 115 25.82 -0.57 -4.66
N PHE A 116 26.15 -1.03 -5.87
CA PHE A 116 27.23 -1.98 -6.10
C PHE A 116 28.60 -1.40 -5.73
N SER A 117 28.85 -0.16 -6.11
CA SER A 117 30.12 0.52 -5.79
C SER A 117 30.36 0.62 -4.28
N GLU A 118 29.35 1.03 -3.52
CA GLU A 118 29.45 1.31 -2.09
C GLU A 118 29.31 0.06 -1.20
N LEU A 119 28.41 -0.85 -1.58
CA LEU A 119 27.99 -1.94 -0.70
C LEU A 119 28.30 -3.33 -1.24
N LYS A 120 28.72 -3.43 -2.51
CA LYS A 120 28.92 -4.70 -3.23
C LYS A 120 27.66 -5.57 -3.31
N LEU A 121 26.46 -4.96 -3.20
CA LEU A 121 25.19 -5.63 -3.41
C LEU A 121 24.84 -5.63 -4.89
N HIS A 122 24.30 -6.76 -5.36
CA HIS A 122 23.91 -6.90 -6.76
C HIS A 122 22.40 -6.69 -6.92
N ASN A 123 22.01 -5.96 -7.97
CA ASN A 123 20.64 -5.97 -8.45
C ASN A 123 20.38 -7.29 -9.17
N VAL A 124 19.52 -8.14 -8.60
CA VAL A 124 19.12 -9.45 -9.12
C VAL A 124 17.75 -9.43 -9.80
N GLY A 125 17.04 -8.30 -9.77
CA GLY A 125 15.74 -8.13 -10.43
C GLY A 125 15.37 -6.67 -10.57
N PHE A 126 14.91 -6.27 -11.76
CA PHE A 126 14.38 -4.95 -12.07
C PHE A 126 12.99 -5.04 -12.67
N HIS A 127 12.08 -4.19 -12.22
CA HIS A 127 10.73 -4.11 -12.72
C HIS A 127 10.25 -2.66 -12.78
N MET A 128 9.86 -2.20 -13.98
CA MET A 128 9.13 -0.95 -14.16
C MET A 128 7.64 -1.22 -13.98
N GLY A 129 7.09 -0.79 -12.84
CA GLY A 129 5.67 -0.86 -12.55
C GLY A 129 4.92 0.37 -13.01
N HIS A 130 3.60 0.28 -13.06
CA HIS A 130 2.74 1.41 -13.43
C HIS A 130 2.78 2.53 -12.38
N GLU A 131 2.84 2.17 -11.09
CA GLU A 131 2.82 3.13 -9.96
C GLU A 131 4.18 3.30 -9.31
N VAL A 132 5.00 2.25 -9.30
CA VAL A 132 6.30 2.24 -8.64
C VAL A 132 7.27 1.31 -9.36
N ASN A 133 8.55 1.69 -9.40
CA ASN A 133 9.60 0.86 -9.96
C ASN A 133 10.36 0.17 -8.83
N THR A 134 10.81 -1.05 -9.05
CA THR A 134 11.53 -1.80 -8.03
C THR A 134 12.83 -2.41 -8.55
N ILE A 135 13.84 -2.43 -7.68
CA ILE A 135 15.00 -3.30 -7.82
C ILE A 135 15.06 -4.27 -6.64
N ASP A 136 15.49 -5.49 -6.90
CA ASP A 136 15.70 -6.51 -5.88
C ASP A 136 17.21 -6.70 -5.68
N LEU A 137 17.67 -6.53 -4.44
CA LEU A 137 19.08 -6.69 -4.06
C LEU A 137 19.30 -8.04 -3.39
N ASP A 138 20.48 -8.62 -3.58
CA ASP A 138 20.92 -9.89 -2.99
C ASP A 138 21.36 -9.77 -1.51
N GLY A 139 21.24 -8.59 -0.89
CA GLY A 139 21.58 -8.38 0.51
C GLY A 139 20.74 -7.30 1.19
N GLU A 140 21.02 -7.06 2.46
CA GLU A 140 20.24 -6.12 3.29
C GLU A 140 20.67 -4.67 3.04
N LEU A 141 19.67 -3.80 2.83
CA LEU A 141 19.81 -2.35 2.74
C LEU A 141 18.93 -1.68 3.79
N SER A 142 19.55 -1.03 4.78
CA SER A 142 18.77 -0.30 5.79
C SER A 142 18.15 0.98 5.24
N PRO A 143 17.03 1.47 5.78
CA PRO A 143 16.43 2.75 5.36
C PRO A 143 17.39 3.95 5.49
N ALA A 144 18.26 3.94 6.51
CA ALA A 144 19.26 4.99 6.70
C ALA A 144 20.33 4.97 5.60
N THR A 145 20.80 3.77 5.23
CA THR A 145 21.76 3.60 4.12
C THR A 145 21.11 3.92 2.78
N ALA A 146 19.85 3.52 2.57
CA ALA A 146 19.09 3.85 1.37
C ALA A 146 19.00 5.37 1.14
N ARG A 147 18.80 6.14 2.21
CA ARG A 147 18.81 7.60 2.15
C ARG A 147 20.18 8.17 1.71
N GLN A 148 21.27 7.63 2.22
CA GLN A 148 22.63 8.05 1.82
C GLN A 148 22.90 7.72 0.34
N ILE A 149 22.45 6.55 -0.12
CA ILE A 149 22.51 6.15 -1.52
C ILE A 149 21.71 7.11 -2.39
N GLU A 150 20.46 7.42 -2.01
CA GLU A 150 19.60 8.39 -2.72
C GLU A 150 20.28 9.76 -2.87
N GLU A 151 20.92 10.25 -1.82
CA GLU A 151 21.65 11.52 -1.84
C GLU A 151 22.85 11.47 -2.83
N LYS A 152 23.57 10.36 -2.88
CA LYS A 152 24.67 10.16 -3.84
C LYS A 152 24.19 10.05 -5.28
N VAL A 153 23.11 9.29 -5.52
CA VAL A 153 22.46 9.18 -6.83
C VAL A 153 22.05 10.55 -7.33
N ASN A 154 21.30 11.32 -6.55
CA ASN A 154 20.86 12.65 -6.98
C ASN A 154 22.02 13.63 -7.20
N ARG A 155 23.15 13.49 -6.51
CA ARG A 155 24.36 14.25 -6.83
C ARG A 155 24.87 13.95 -8.23
N ILE A 156 24.92 12.67 -8.63
CA ILE A 156 25.31 12.26 -10.00
C ILE A 156 24.32 12.84 -11.03
N LEU A 157 23.02 12.88 -10.72
CA LEU A 157 22.04 13.51 -11.61
C LEU A 157 22.34 14.99 -11.81
N TYR A 158 22.67 15.72 -10.75
CA TYR A 158 22.98 17.17 -10.81
C TYR A 158 24.30 17.47 -11.53
N GLU A 159 25.27 16.50 -11.56
CA GLU A 159 26.50 16.64 -12.30
C GLU A 159 26.30 16.57 -13.83
N ASN A 160 25.12 16.13 -14.27
CA ASN A 160 24.74 16.04 -15.70
C ASN A 160 25.76 15.28 -16.55
N ARG A 161 26.21 14.12 -16.06
CA ARG A 161 27.19 13.27 -16.71
C ARG A 161 26.63 12.67 -18.01
N PRO A 162 27.45 12.50 -19.07
CA PRO A 162 26.99 11.83 -20.29
C PRO A 162 26.72 10.33 -20.04
N VAL A 163 25.75 9.84 -20.82
CA VAL A 163 25.39 8.42 -20.90
C VAL A 163 25.70 7.94 -22.33
N PHE A 164 26.60 6.99 -22.45
CA PHE A 164 27.02 6.43 -23.74
C PHE A 164 26.37 5.06 -23.94
N VAL A 165 25.98 4.81 -25.18
CA VAL A 165 25.39 3.53 -25.60
C VAL A 165 26.15 3.05 -26.85
N GLY A 166 26.54 1.78 -26.87
CA GLY A 166 27.26 1.26 -28.01
C GLY A 166 27.46 -0.24 -27.97
N TYR A 167 28.06 -0.73 -29.04
CA TYR A 167 28.45 -2.13 -29.24
C TYR A 167 29.99 -2.20 -29.32
N PRO A 168 30.70 -2.33 -28.17
CA PRO A 168 32.14 -2.45 -28.17
C PRO A 168 32.56 -3.76 -28.81
N ASP A 169 33.75 -3.75 -29.46
CA ASP A 169 34.35 -4.97 -29.98
C ASP A 169 34.77 -5.92 -28.83
N ALA A 170 35.09 -7.17 -29.19
CA ALA A 170 35.39 -8.22 -28.21
C ALA A 170 36.61 -7.89 -27.34
N GLU A 171 37.63 -7.18 -27.87
CA GLU A 171 38.80 -6.79 -27.13
C GLU A 171 38.49 -5.69 -26.10
N THR A 172 37.75 -4.69 -26.52
CA THR A 172 37.27 -3.60 -25.65
C THR A 172 36.36 -4.16 -24.55
N LEU A 173 35.39 -5.03 -24.92
CA LEU A 173 34.43 -5.63 -24.00
C LEU A 173 35.09 -6.39 -22.83
N GLN A 174 36.23 -7.06 -23.09
CA GLN A 174 36.97 -7.78 -22.05
C GLN A 174 37.59 -6.83 -21.00
N LYS A 175 37.91 -5.61 -21.37
CA LYS A 175 38.54 -4.59 -20.52
C LYS A 175 37.56 -3.74 -19.73
N LEU A 176 36.26 -3.75 -20.11
CA LEU A 176 35.25 -2.94 -19.45
C LEU A 176 34.89 -3.48 -18.05
N PRO A 177 34.75 -2.60 -17.04
CA PRO A 177 34.38 -2.98 -15.69
C PRO A 177 32.86 -3.22 -15.56
N LEU A 178 32.33 -4.15 -16.35
CA LEU A 178 30.88 -4.42 -16.39
C LEU A 178 30.39 -4.94 -15.04
N ARG A 179 29.40 -4.29 -14.47
CA ARG A 179 28.68 -4.73 -13.27
C ARG A 179 27.95 -6.06 -13.50
N LYS A 180 27.40 -6.27 -14.69
CA LYS A 180 26.77 -7.52 -15.12
C LYS A 180 27.20 -7.84 -16.53
N LYS A 181 27.75 -9.03 -16.73
CA LYS A 181 28.26 -9.48 -18.03
C LYS A 181 27.42 -10.67 -18.53
N PRO A 182 26.37 -10.45 -19.36
CA PRO A 182 25.67 -11.53 -20.00
C PRO A 182 26.56 -12.22 -21.05
N GLU A 183 26.40 -13.54 -21.21
CA GLU A 183 27.09 -14.33 -22.23
C GLU A 183 26.36 -14.18 -23.57
N VAL A 184 26.59 -13.08 -24.29
CA VAL A 184 26.05 -12.83 -25.64
C VAL A 184 27.18 -12.36 -26.58
N GLU A 185 27.11 -12.78 -27.84
CA GLU A 185 28.16 -12.54 -28.83
C GLU A 185 28.29 -11.05 -29.23
N HIS A 186 27.17 -10.32 -29.26
CA HIS A 186 27.10 -8.89 -29.51
C HIS A 186 26.41 -8.18 -28.36
N LEU A 187 27.20 -7.76 -27.35
CA LEU A 187 26.67 -7.10 -26.17
C LEU A 187 26.54 -5.59 -26.41
N ARG A 188 25.30 -5.09 -26.34
CA ARG A 188 25.06 -3.66 -26.23
C ARG A 188 25.37 -3.21 -24.80
N VAL A 189 26.25 -2.23 -24.67
CA VAL A 189 26.73 -1.71 -23.39
C VAL A 189 26.21 -0.30 -23.20
N VAL A 190 25.76 0.00 -21.99
CA VAL A 190 25.41 1.33 -21.51
C VAL A 190 26.44 1.73 -20.46
N GLU A 191 27.06 2.88 -20.66
CA GLU A 191 27.98 3.51 -19.74
C GLU A 191 27.34 4.78 -19.18
N VAL A 192 27.23 4.87 -17.87
CA VAL A 192 27.06 6.15 -17.19
C VAL A 192 28.43 6.58 -16.70
N GLN A 193 28.97 7.67 -17.23
CA GLN A 193 30.33 8.12 -16.97
C GLN A 193 30.65 8.14 -15.47
N ASP A 194 31.76 7.47 -15.08
CA ASP A 194 32.26 7.36 -13.70
C ASP A 194 31.23 6.81 -12.69
N CYS A 195 30.24 6.00 -13.15
CA CYS A 195 29.19 5.46 -12.29
C CYS A 195 28.86 4.00 -12.56
N ASP A 196 28.44 3.64 -13.77
CA ASP A 196 28.01 2.27 -14.10
C ASP A 196 28.38 1.86 -15.52
N TRP A 197 28.69 0.59 -15.68
CA TRP A 197 28.90 -0.09 -16.96
C TRP A 197 28.05 -1.36 -16.96
N CYS A 198 27.08 -1.46 -17.83
CA CYS A 198 26.16 -2.60 -17.83
C CYS A 198 25.75 -3.00 -19.26
N GLY A 199 25.63 -4.32 -19.49
CA GLY A 199 24.95 -4.84 -20.68
C GLY A 199 23.45 -4.57 -20.60
N CYS A 200 22.90 -3.79 -21.54
CA CYS A 200 21.51 -3.39 -21.54
C CYS A 200 20.97 -3.12 -22.95
N CYS A 201 19.75 -3.61 -23.24
CA CYS A 201 19.05 -3.37 -24.52
C CYS A 201 18.03 -2.22 -24.45
N GLY A 202 17.77 -1.64 -23.29
CA GLY A 202 16.75 -0.60 -23.11
C GLY A 202 17.14 0.76 -23.67
N THR A 203 16.21 1.70 -23.64
CA THR A 203 16.44 3.10 -24.06
C THR A 203 16.85 3.94 -22.86
N HIS A 204 17.80 4.86 -23.08
CA HIS A 204 18.41 5.67 -22.03
C HIS A 204 18.43 7.16 -22.40
N VAL A 205 18.48 8.02 -21.39
CA VAL A 205 18.72 9.45 -21.55
C VAL A 205 20.19 9.70 -22.00
N ALA A 206 20.44 10.80 -22.67
CA ALA A 206 21.80 11.17 -23.12
C ALA A 206 22.66 11.70 -21.95
N HIS A 207 22.04 12.31 -20.95
CA HIS A 207 22.73 12.88 -19.79
C HIS A 207 21.95 12.58 -18.50
N THR A 208 22.67 12.37 -17.40
CA THR A 208 22.06 12.04 -16.10
C THR A 208 21.12 13.12 -15.56
N GLY A 209 21.34 14.39 -15.91
CA GLY A 209 20.49 15.52 -15.52
C GLY A 209 19.07 15.45 -16.09
N GLU A 210 18.88 14.75 -17.22
CA GLU A 210 17.57 14.57 -17.83
C GLU A 210 16.63 13.67 -17.01
N ILE A 211 17.17 12.89 -16.06
CA ILE A 211 16.40 12.12 -15.10
C ILE A 211 15.67 13.04 -14.11
N GLY A 212 16.26 14.20 -13.82
CA GLY A 212 15.70 15.23 -12.95
C GLY A 212 15.83 14.87 -11.48
N LEU A 213 15.05 13.95 -10.96
CA LEU A 213 15.05 13.52 -9.56
C LEU A 213 14.86 11.99 -9.49
N LEU A 214 15.63 11.33 -8.61
CA LEU A 214 15.34 9.96 -8.16
C LEU A 214 14.92 9.99 -6.69
N LYS A 215 13.80 9.36 -6.37
CA LYS A 215 13.28 9.24 -5.00
C LYS A 215 13.09 7.77 -4.64
N ILE A 216 13.81 7.29 -3.61
CA ILE A 216 13.51 6.00 -2.98
C ILE A 216 12.27 6.19 -2.11
N THR A 217 11.21 5.44 -2.40
CA THR A 217 9.93 5.56 -1.69
C THR A 217 9.78 4.54 -0.57
N ASP A 218 10.40 3.36 -0.72
CA ASP A 218 10.35 2.29 0.29
C ASP A 218 11.52 1.32 0.18
N THR A 219 11.83 0.63 1.28
CA THR A 219 12.75 -0.50 1.36
C THR A 219 12.14 -1.60 2.22
N GLN A 220 12.01 -2.80 1.67
CA GLN A 220 11.39 -3.93 2.39
C GLN A 220 12.20 -5.21 2.19
N ARG A 221 12.19 -6.09 3.19
CA ARG A 221 12.82 -7.42 3.06
C ARG A 221 12.13 -8.24 1.97
N TYR A 222 12.91 -8.81 1.06
CA TYR A 222 12.39 -9.61 -0.03
C TYR A 222 13.37 -10.72 -0.43
N LYS A 223 12.92 -11.98 -0.41
CA LYS A 223 13.66 -13.18 -0.87
C LYS A 223 15.10 -13.28 -0.35
N GLY A 224 15.34 -12.95 0.90
CA GLY A 224 16.66 -13.01 1.52
C GLY A 224 17.51 -11.75 1.33
N GLY A 225 17.02 -10.76 0.60
CA GLY A 225 17.65 -9.46 0.40
C GLY A 225 16.68 -8.31 0.63
N THR A 226 16.82 -7.24 -0.14
CA THR A 226 16.00 -6.04 -0.04
C THR A 226 15.38 -5.66 -1.37
N ARG A 227 14.08 -5.44 -1.40
CA ARG A 227 13.39 -4.75 -2.48
C ARG A 227 13.41 -3.25 -2.21
N VAL A 228 13.90 -2.49 -3.17
CA VAL A 228 13.93 -1.03 -3.14
C VAL A 228 12.91 -0.52 -4.15
N SER A 229 11.96 0.28 -3.67
CA SER A 229 10.97 0.97 -4.50
C SER A 229 11.44 2.39 -4.79
N PHE A 230 11.34 2.84 -6.03
CA PHE A 230 11.81 4.16 -6.42
C PHE A 230 10.99 4.77 -7.55
N LEU A 231 11.08 6.09 -7.67
CA LEU A 231 10.49 6.90 -8.73
C LEU A 231 11.55 7.81 -9.34
N CYS A 232 11.38 8.16 -10.63
CA CYS A 232 12.23 9.11 -11.35
C CYS A 232 11.40 10.22 -11.98
N GLY A 233 12.05 11.35 -12.29
CA GLY A 233 11.50 12.44 -13.08
C GLY A 233 10.24 13.06 -12.51
N ALA A 234 9.26 13.30 -13.35
CA ALA A 234 8.00 13.93 -12.98
C ALA A 234 7.22 13.14 -11.91
N ALA A 235 7.25 11.81 -11.94
CA ALA A 235 6.61 10.98 -10.94
C ALA A 235 7.24 11.15 -9.54
N ALA A 236 8.57 11.25 -9.48
CA ALA A 236 9.27 11.53 -8.21
C ALA A 236 8.94 12.92 -7.66
N LEU A 237 8.87 13.93 -8.54
CA LEU A 237 8.50 15.30 -8.16
C LEU A 237 7.06 15.37 -7.65
N SER A 238 6.12 14.74 -8.35
CA SER A 238 4.72 14.67 -7.92
C SER A 238 4.59 13.99 -6.56
N PHE A 239 5.25 12.84 -6.36
CA PHE A 239 5.25 12.15 -5.08
C PHE A 239 5.73 13.04 -3.92
N VAL A 240 6.82 13.80 -4.11
CA VAL A 240 7.33 14.72 -3.08
C VAL A 240 6.35 15.87 -2.84
N ALA A 241 5.76 16.43 -3.90
CA ALA A 241 4.76 17.50 -3.77
C ALA A 241 3.53 17.05 -2.97
N ASP A 242 3.01 15.84 -3.25
CA ASP A 242 1.87 15.27 -2.54
C ASP A 242 2.17 15.05 -1.05
N ARG A 243 3.36 14.50 -0.71
CA ARG A 243 3.79 14.33 0.69
C ARG A 243 3.93 15.69 1.41
N CYS A 244 4.42 16.72 0.72
CA CYS A 244 4.47 18.07 1.26
C CYS A 244 3.07 18.64 1.52
N GLN A 245 2.12 18.37 0.64
CA GLN A 245 0.73 18.83 0.81
C GLN A 245 0.02 18.09 1.95
N GLU A 246 0.25 16.79 2.09
CA GLU A 246 -0.29 15.98 3.20
C GLU A 246 0.21 16.50 4.54
N ILE A 247 1.53 16.72 4.69
CA ILE A 247 2.07 17.24 5.97
C ILE A 247 1.54 18.64 6.27
N LYS A 248 1.35 19.52 5.26
CA LYS A 248 0.71 20.81 5.44
C LYS A 248 -0.71 20.68 5.99
N SER A 249 -1.49 19.73 5.46
CA SER A 249 -2.86 19.46 5.92
C SER A 249 -2.90 18.97 7.36
N VAL A 250 -1.98 18.05 7.73
CA VAL A 250 -1.83 17.57 9.12
C VAL A 250 -1.45 18.73 10.05
N CYS A 251 -0.49 19.57 9.64
CA CYS A 251 -0.07 20.72 10.43
C CYS A 251 -1.18 21.76 10.60
N ALA A 252 -2.01 21.98 9.59
CA ALA A 252 -3.18 22.86 9.68
C ALA A 252 -4.20 22.32 10.69
N ALA A 253 -4.49 21.01 10.67
CA ALA A 253 -5.39 20.36 11.62
C ALA A 253 -4.87 20.45 13.07
N LEU A 254 -3.54 20.37 13.25
CA LEU A 254 -2.89 20.46 14.56
C LEU A 254 -2.53 21.90 14.98
N SER A 255 -2.73 22.89 14.10
CA SER A 255 -2.33 24.29 14.32
C SER A 255 -0.85 24.42 14.70
N CYS A 256 0.04 23.72 13.99
CA CYS A 256 1.48 23.66 14.29
C CYS A 256 2.37 23.74 13.04
N LYS A 257 3.68 23.86 13.25
CA LYS A 257 4.68 23.77 12.19
C LYS A 257 5.05 22.30 11.92
N PRO A 258 5.58 21.97 10.71
CA PRO A 258 5.93 20.58 10.36
C PRO A 258 6.86 19.89 11.36
N GLN A 259 7.83 20.61 11.93
CA GLN A 259 8.78 20.08 12.90
C GLN A 259 8.13 19.74 14.25
N GLU A 260 6.97 20.31 14.55
CA GLU A 260 6.24 20.15 15.81
C GLU A 260 5.13 19.08 15.69
N ALA A 261 4.82 18.61 14.46
CA ALA A 261 3.66 17.76 14.19
C ALA A 261 3.68 16.44 15.01
N LEU A 262 4.82 15.75 15.03
CA LEU A 262 4.97 14.51 15.80
C LEU A 262 4.76 14.73 17.29
N GLY A 263 5.43 15.76 17.87
CA GLY A 263 5.29 16.08 19.29
C GLY A 263 3.86 16.45 19.67
N ASN A 264 3.13 17.17 18.80
CA ASN A 264 1.71 17.49 19.04
C ASN A 264 0.82 16.24 18.99
N VAL A 265 1.08 15.29 18.08
CA VAL A 265 0.35 14.00 18.07
C VAL A 265 0.60 13.23 19.35
N GLU A 266 1.84 13.14 19.82
CA GLU A 266 2.19 12.47 21.08
C GLU A 266 1.50 13.13 22.28
N LYS A 267 1.51 14.47 22.34
CA LYS A 267 0.81 15.24 23.37
C LYS A 267 -0.69 14.99 23.37
N LEU A 268 -1.34 15.02 22.21
CA LEU A 268 -2.77 14.71 22.09
C LEU A 268 -3.09 13.28 22.55
N LYS A 269 -2.24 12.30 22.23
CA LYS A 269 -2.41 10.92 22.70
C LYS A 269 -2.30 10.82 24.23
N ALA A 270 -1.36 11.53 24.84
CA ALA A 270 -1.21 11.60 26.29
C ALA A 270 -2.43 12.27 26.95
N GLU A 271 -2.84 13.45 26.46
CA GLU A 271 -4.02 14.15 26.97
C GLU A 271 -5.30 13.32 26.86
N LEU A 272 -5.50 12.61 25.73
CA LEU A 272 -6.63 11.70 25.56
C LEU A 272 -6.60 10.57 26.59
N SER A 273 -5.43 10.00 26.87
CA SER A 273 -5.26 8.94 27.89
C SER A 273 -5.61 9.45 29.29
N GLU A 274 -5.11 10.63 29.68
CA GLU A 274 -5.43 11.28 30.95
C GLU A 274 -6.92 11.58 31.09
N LYS A 275 -7.55 12.12 30.05
CA LYS A 275 -9.00 12.40 30.06
C LYS A 275 -9.83 11.14 30.21
N LYS A 276 -9.45 10.03 29.54
CA LYS A 276 -10.11 8.73 29.71
C LYS A 276 -9.98 8.21 31.13
N GLN A 277 -8.81 8.30 31.75
CA GLN A 277 -8.60 7.87 33.14
C GLN A 277 -9.39 8.74 34.12
N ALA A 278 -9.38 10.05 33.94
CA ALA A 278 -10.14 10.97 34.80
C ALA A 278 -11.66 10.72 34.67
N LEU A 279 -12.17 10.48 33.49
CA LEU A 279 -13.57 10.13 33.26
C LEU A 279 -13.92 8.80 33.93
N ALA A 280 -13.11 7.76 33.77
CA ALA A 280 -13.31 6.48 34.42
C ALA A 280 -13.32 6.58 35.97
N ALA A 281 -12.47 7.45 36.55
CA ALA A 281 -12.47 7.71 37.97
C ALA A 281 -13.75 8.43 38.43
N LYS A 282 -14.22 9.42 37.68
CA LYS A 282 -15.48 10.12 37.96
C LYS A 282 -16.69 9.18 37.82
N ASN A 283 -16.73 8.33 36.81
CA ASN A 283 -17.78 7.35 36.61
C ASN A 283 -17.82 6.34 37.80
N ARG A 284 -16.66 5.88 38.30
CA ARG A 284 -16.64 5.02 39.50
C ARG A 284 -17.24 5.70 40.70
N GLN A 285 -16.92 6.99 40.94
CA GLN A 285 -17.49 7.74 42.05
C GLN A 285 -19.01 7.89 41.91
N LEU A 286 -19.49 8.24 40.71
CA LEU A 286 -20.91 8.36 40.41
C LEU A 286 -21.64 7.02 40.61
N PHE A 287 -21.11 5.94 40.03
CA PHE A 287 -21.71 4.60 40.14
C PHE A 287 -21.73 4.09 41.60
N SER A 288 -20.73 4.42 42.42
CA SER A 288 -20.75 4.09 43.83
C SER A 288 -21.89 4.79 44.59
N LEU A 289 -22.15 6.07 44.29
CA LEU A 289 -23.28 6.82 44.85
C LEU A 289 -24.62 6.26 44.40
N LEU A 290 -24.77 6.02 43.07
CA LEU A 290 -25.98 5.45 42.49
C LEU A 290 -26.26 4.03 43.03
N ALA A 291 -25.23 3.18 43.13
CA ALA A 291 -25.37 1.83 43.68
C ALA A 291 -25.92 1.85 45.10
N LYS A 292 -25.46 2.81 45.95
CA LYS A 292 -25.97 2.98 47.31
C LYS A 292 -27.45 3.34 47.35
N ASP A 293 -27.88 4.29 46.50
CA ASP A 293 -29.28 4.70 46.43
C ASP A 293 -30.18 3.59 45.87
N LEU A 294 -29.71 2.86 44.86
CA LEU A 294 -30.43 1.72 44.26
C LEU A 294 -30.51 0.53 45.26
N ALA A 295 -29.46 0.26 46.02
CA ALA A 295 -29.47 -0.78 47.06
C ALA A 295 -30.51 -0.51 48.14
N ALA A 296 -30.76 0.76 48.48
CA ALA A 296 -31.82 1.13 49.42
C ALA A 296 -33.24 0.85 48.89
N LYS A 297 -33.41 0.82 47.56
CA LYS A 297 -34.69 0.64 46.86
C LYS A 297 -34.81 -0.74 46.18
N ALA A 298 -33.84 -1.65 46.43
CA ALA A 298 -33.80 -2.94 45.76
C ALA A 298 -35.01 -3.83 46.10
N GLU A 299 -35.57 -4.50 45.12
CA GLU A 299 -36.74 -5.36 45.23
C GLU A 299 -36.36 -6.78 45.68
N PRO A 300 -37.27 -7.53 46.37
CA PRO A 300 -37.01 -8.93 46.68
C PRO A 300 -36.76 -9.81 45.48
N PHE A 301 -35.77 -10.70 45.54
CA PHE A 301 -35.40 -11.63 44.47
C PHE A 301 -34.98 -13.00 45.05
N GLY A 302 -35.96 -13.82 45.38
CA GLY A 302 -35.74 -15.02 46.19
C GLY A 302 -35.30 -14.65 47.60
N SER A 303 -34.13 -15.16 48.03
CA SER A 303 -33.50 -14.77 49.31
C SER A 303 -32.62 -13.52 49.21
N ASP A 304 -32.42 -13.02 47.98
CA ASP A 304 -31.59 -11.86 47.68
C ASP A 304 -32.44 -10.63 47.31
N ARG A 305 -31.77 -9.54 46.90
CA ARG A 305 -32.38 -8.27 46.48
C ARG A 305 -31.91 -7.91 45.07
N LEU A 306 -32.83 -7.59 44.20
CA LEU A 306 -32.54 -7.22 42.80
C LEU A 306 -32.41 -5.70 42.62
N ILE A 307 -31.32 -5.31 41.98
CA ILE A 307 -31.15 -4.00 41.39
C ILE A 307 -31.24 -4.16 39.89
N PHE A 308 -32.27 -3.59 39.29
CA PHE A 308 -32.47 -3.60 37.85
C PHE A 308 -32.23 -2.20 37.29
N VAL A 309 -31.35 -2.09 36.26
CA VAL A 309 -30.97 -0.81 35.65
C VAL A 309 -31.01 -0.94 34.13
N THR A 310 -31.67 0.00 33.49
CA THR A 310 -31.58 0.23 32.03
C THR A 310 -31.09 1.65 31.84
N ASP A 311 -29.95 1.80 31.17
CA ASP A 311 -29.37 3.10 30.84
C ASP A 311 -28.60 3.00 29.49
N ASP A 312 -29.24 3.49 28.44
CA ASP A 312 -28.71 3.40 27.08
C ASP A 312 -27.54 4.34 26.80
N THR A 313 -27.14 5.16 27.79
CA THR A 313 -25.95 6.01 27.70
C THR A 313 -24.68 5.29 28.10
N LEU A 314 -24.79 4.15 28.81
CA LEU A 314 -23.64 3.40 29.34
C LEU A 314 -23.02 2.48 28.26
N SER A 315 -21.72 2.53 28.11
CA SER A 315 -20.96 1.55 27.35
C SER A 315 -20.88 0.18 28.07
N ALA A 316 -20.53 -0.88 27.34
CA ALA A 316 -20.36 -2.21 27.93
C ALA A 316 -19.31 -2.24 29.08
N ASP A 317 -18.27 -1.42 29.02
CA ASP A 317 -17.25 -1.34 30.07
C ASP A 317 -17.74 -0.52 31.29
N GLU A 318 -18.56 0.49 31.05
CA GLU A 318 -19.23 1.23 32.12
C GLU A 318 -20.27 0.37 32.84
N LEU A 319 -21.03 -0.47 32.14
CA LEU A 319 -21.93 -1.47 32.74
C LEU A 319 -21.16 -2.40 33.70
N LYS A 320 -19.98 -2.91 33.33
CA LYS A 320 -19.13 -3.75 34.17
C LYS A 320 -18.65 -2.98 35.42
N THR A 321 -18.24 -1.72 35.19
CA THR A 321 -17.77 -0.87 36.32
C THR A 321 -18.91 -0.58 37.28
N PHE A 322 -20.12 -0.34 36.81
CA PHE A 322 -21.28 -0.11 37.64
C PHE A 322 -21.74 -1.39 38.33
N ALA A 323 -21.74 -2.53 37.65
CA ALA A 323 -22.02 -3.85 38.23
C ALA A 323 -21.09 -4.16 39.41
N ALA A 324 -19.81 -3.84 39.29
CA ALA A 324 -18.86 -4.03 40.40
C ALA A 324 -19.19 -3.16 41.65
N GLN A 325 -19.73 -1.96 41.43
CA GLN A 325 -20.20 -1.13 42.56
C GLN A 325 -21.47 -1.69 43.20
N ILE A 326 -22.40 -2.23 42.42
CA ILE A 326 -23.62 -2.89 42.94
C ILE A 326 -23.27 -4.16 43.74
N ALA A 327 -22.33 -4.97 43.22
CA ALA A 327 -21.89 -6.20 43.88
C ALA A 327 -21.22 -5.96 45.27
N ALA A 328 -20.81 -4.75 45.58
CA ALA A 328 -20.27 -4.38 46.88
C ALA A 328 -21.36 -4.28 47.98
N HIS A 329 -22.65 -4.27 47.65
CA HIS A 329 -23.75 -4.22 48.62
C HIS A 329 -24.22 -5.63 48.98
N PRO A 330 -24.49 -5.92 50.28
CA PRO A 330 -24.81 -7.27 50.73
C PRO A 330 -26.15 -7.78 50.18
N GLN A 331 -26.23 -9.10 49.98
CA GLN A 331 -27.40 -9.83 49.48
C GLN A 331 -28.02 -9.24 48.21
N THR A 332 -27.18 -8.77 47.27
CA THR A 332 -27.62 -8.03 46.09
C THR A 332 -27.27 -8.79 44.81
N VAL A 333 -28.24 -8.82 43.90
CA VAL A 333 -28.07 -9.22 42.52
C VAL A 333 -28.32 -8.01 41.65
N GLY A 334 -27.38 -7.69 40.73
CA GLY A 334 -27.49 -6.59 39.76
C GLY A 334 -27.76 -7.11 38.37
N ALA A 335 -28.71 -6.48 37.68
CA ALA A 335 -29.02 -6.72 36.28
C ALA A 335 -29.05 -5.39 35.54
N LEU A 336 -27.97 -5.12 34.78
CA LEU A 336 -27.74 -3.84 34.11
C LEU A 336 -27.76 -4.03 32.61
N PHE A 337 -28.42 -3.15 31.90
CA PHE A 337 -28.62 -3.21 30.46
C PHE A 337 -28.40 -1.85 29.82
N SER A 338 -27.89 -1.87 28.59
CA SER A 338 -27.76 -0.69 27.72
C SER A 338 -28.01 -1.08 26.28
N SER A 339 -28.99 -0.46 25.65
CA SER A 339 -29.39 -0.71 24.27
C SER A 339 -28.83 0.38 23.36
N GLN A 340 -27.95 0.02 22.43
CA GLN A 340 -27.33 0.95 21.50
C GLN A 340 -27.24 0.29 20.10
N ASN A 341 -27.63 1.03 19.08
CA ASN A 341 -27.53 0.57 17.67
C ASN A 341 -28.20 -0.80 17.40
N GLY A 342 -29.33 -1.09 18.03
CA GLY A 342 -30.06 -2.34 17.85
C GLY A 342 -29.46 -3.56 18.57
N VAL A 343 -28.57 -3.33 19.52
CA VAL A 343 -27.96 -4.38 20.35
C VAL A 343 -28.02 -3.97 21.82
N THR A 344 -28.53 -4.85 22.67
CA THR A 344 -28.56 -4.66 24.12
C THR A 344 -27.35 -5.34 24.75
N SER A 345 -26.42 -4.56 25.31
CA SER A 345 -25.35 -5.06 26.14
C SER A 345 -25.84 -5.26 27.57
N TYR A 346 -25.39 -6.30 28.27
CA TYR A 346 -25.74 -6.53 29.66
C TYR A 346 -24.56 -6.84 30.55
N ALA A 347 -24.70 -6.51 31.83
CA ALA A 347 -23.83 -6.97 32.91
C ALA A 347 -24.70 -7.45 34.07
N LEU A 348 -24.59 -8.74 34.41
CA LEU A 348 -25.19 -9.32 35.60
C LEU A 348 -24.12 -9.46 36.71
N CYS A 349 -24.40 -9.10 37.91
CA CYS A 349 -23.47 -9.24 39.04
C CYS A 349 -24.18 -9.72 40.29
N ARG A 350 -23.40 -10.24 41.27
CA ARG A 350 -23.90 -10.51 42.59
C ARG A 350 -22.87 -10.16 43.67
N SER A 351 -23.34 -9.88 44.86
CA SER A 351 -22.46 -9.82 46.06
C SER A 351 -21.99 -11.23 46.45
N ALA A 352 -20.90 -11.31 47.20
CA ALA A 352 -20.31 -12.57 47.65
C ALA A 352 -21.24 -13.41 48.51
N ASP A 353 -22.11 -12.76 49.31
CA ASP A 353 -23.09 -13.34 50.23
C ASP A 353 -24.49 -13.58 49.61
N ALA A 354 -24.70 -13.24 48.33
CA ALA A 354 -25.93 -13.54 47.60
C ALA A 354 -26.03 -15.03 47.25
N ALA A 355 -27.22 -15.59 47.37
CA ALA A 355 -27.49 -17.00 47.12
C ALA A 355 -27.72 -17.33 45.65
N CYS A 356 -28.05 -16.33 44.82
CA CYS A 356 -28.35 -16.50 43.39
C CYS A 356 -27.21 -17.17 42.61
N ASP A 357 -27.53 -18.20 41.82
CA ASP A 357 -26.59 -18.73 40.82
C ASP A 357 -26.56 -17.83 39.60
N LEU A 358 -25.56 -16.96 39.56
CA LEU A 358 -25.42 -15.96 38.48
C LEU A 358 -25.18 -16.59 37.10
N ARG A 359 -24.52 -17.75 37.03
CA ARG A 359 -24.30 -18.46 35.78
C ARG A 359 -25.60 -19.03 35.23
N ALA A 360 -26.42 -19.63 36.09
CA ALA A 360 -27.74 -20.15 35.73
C ALA A 360 -28.65 -18.99 35.29
N LEU A 361 -28.65 -17.86 35.99
CA LEU A 361 -29.39 -16.64 35.60
C LEU A 361 -28.94 -16.13 34.24
N CYS A 362 -27.65 -16.06 33.97
CA CYS A 362 -27.09 -15.63 32.68
C CYS A 362 -27.50 -16.58 31.51
N GLN A 363 -27.46 -17.90 31.76
CA GLN A 363 -27.90 -18.90 30.78
C GLN A 363 -29.41 -18.78 30.50
N SER A 364 -30.23 -18.61 31.53
CA SER A 364 -31.67 -18.39 31.40
C SER A 364 -31.99 -17.14 30.60
N LEU A 365 -31.33 -16.00 30.88
CA LEU A 365 -31.47 -14.75 30.15
C LEU A 365 -31.09 -14.95 28.65
N ASN A 366 -29.93 -15.54 28.38
CA ASN A 366 -29.49 -15.78 27.01
C ASN A 366 -30.43 -16.70 26.23
N LYS A 367 -30.99 -17.74 26.87
CA LYS A 367 -31.96 -18.64 26.27
C LYS A 367 -33.30 -17.95 25.99
N ALA A 368 -33.79 -17.14 26.94
CA ALA A 368 -35.08 -16.44 26.82
C ALA A 368 -35.06 -15.37 25.72
N LEU A 369 -33.95 -14.64 25.58
CA LEU A 369 -33.83 -13.49 24.68
C LEU A 369 -32.85 -13.72 23.51
N ASN A 370 -32.51 -14.96 23.24
CA ASN A 370 -31.61 -15.35 22.12
C ASN A 370 -30.25 -14.62 22.15
N GLY A 371 -29.70 -14.46 23.36
CA GLY A 371 -28.46 -13.74 23.62
C GLY A 371 -27.22 -14.60 23.58
N LYS A 372 -26.08 -13.93 23.66
CA LYS A 372 -24.74 -14.55 23.78
C LYS A 372 -23.95 -13.86 24.87
N GLY A 373 -23.47 -14.64 25.82
CA GLY A 373 -22.67 -14.12 26.93
C GLY A 373 -22.31 -15.19 27.93
N GLY A 374 -21.59 -14.79 28.96
CA GLY A 374 -21.17 -15.67 30.06
C GLY A 374 -20.23 -14.94 31.02
N GLY A 375 -19.69 -15.68 31.95
CA GLY A 375 -18.77 -15.15 32.98
C GLY A 375 -18.52 -16.13 34.10
N ASN A 376 -18.23 -15.59 35.27
CA ASN A 376 -18.03 -16.35 36.49
C ASN A 376 -19.24 -16.21 37.47
N GLN A 377 -19.12 -16.64 38.69
CA GLN A 377 -20.18 -16.54 39.70
C GLN A 377 -20.41 -15.12 40.24
N GLU A 378 -19.50 -14.16 39.95
CA GLU A 378 -19.59 -12.79 40.47
C GLU A 378 -20.02 -11.79 39.37
N LEU A 379 -19.66 -12.06 38.11
CA LEU A 379 -19.92 -11.19 36.98
C LEU A 379 -20.13 -12.00 35.70
N CYS A 380 -21.28 -11.79 35.04
CA CYS A 380 -21.58 -12.29 33.71
C CYS A 380 -21.89 -11.11 32.77
N CYS A 381 -21.33 -11.12 31.55
CA CYS A 381 -21.58 -10.09 30.57
C CYS A 381 -21.94 -10.69 29.23
N GLY A 382 -22.68 -9.96 28.41
CA GLY A 382 -23.03 -10.43 27.07
C GLY A 382 -23.79 -9.40 26.27
N LYS A 383 -24.34 -9.90 25.15
CA LYS A 383 -25.16 -9.11 24.23
C LYS A 383 -26.44 -9.87 23.90
N LEU A 384 -27.52 -9.13 23.79
CA LEU A 384 -28.85 -9.56 23.36
C LEU A 384 -29.20 -8.82 22.07
N PRO A 385 -30.13 -9.34 21.25
CA PRO A 385 -30.85 -8.52 20.28
C PRO A 385 -31.47 -7.29 20.98
N ASP A 386 -31.93 -6.34 20.19
CA ASP A 386 -32.64 -5.18 20.73
C ASP A 386 -33.88 -5.63 21.52
N CYS A 387 -33.93 -5.27 22.81
CA CYS A 387 -34.94 -5.71 23.75
C CYS A 387 -35.51 -4.50 24.52
N THR A 388 -36.81 -4.50 24.76
CA THR A 388 -37.43 -3.48 25.63
C THR A 388 -37.10 -3.74 27.10
N GLY A 389 -37.15 -2.67 27.91
CA GLY A 389 -36.92 -2.79 29.37
C GLY A 389 -37.87 -3.79 30.06
N GLU A 390 -39.14 -3.87 29.59
CA GLU A 390 -40.13 -4.83 30.09
C GLU A 390 -39.74 -6.29 29.78
N GLN A 391 -39.27 -6.58 28.55
CA GLN A 391 -38.81 -7.90 28.16
C GLN A 391 -37.58 -8.33 29.02
N LEU A 392 -36.66 -7.41 29.27
CA LEU A 392 -35.47 -7.65 30.11
C LEU A 392 -35.87 -7.92 31.52
N GLN A 393 -36.75 -7.11 32.12
CA GLN A 393 -37.22 -7.28 33.49
C GLN A 393 -37.98 -8.60 33.66
N GLN A 394 -38.89 -8.94 32.74
CA GLN A 394 -39.63 -10.19 32.75
C GLN A 394 -38.70 -11.42 32.66
N ALA A 395 -37.67 -11.37 31.79
CA ALA A 395 -36.72 -12.46 31.68
C ALA A 395 -35.89 -12.67 32.97
N ILE A 396 -35.53 -11.61 33.66
CA ILE A 396 -34.83 -11.70 34.96
C ILE A 396 -35.76 -12.23 36.07
N LEU A 397 -36.99 -11.70 36.18
CA LEU A 397 -37.95 -12.09 37.23
C LEU A 397 -38.45 -13.53 37.09
N SER A 398 -38.57 -14.04 35.87
CA SER A 398 -39.00 -15.42 35.60
C SER A 398 -38.02 -16.48 36.13
N PHE A 399 -36.76 -16.12 36.40
CA PHE A 399 -35.74 -17.04 36.95
C PHE A 399 -36.04 -17.48 38.39
N VAL A 400 -36.65 -16.62 39.23
CA VAL A 400 -36.98 -16.91 40.62
C VAL A 400 -38.25 -17.74 40.77
N GLN A 401 -39.11 -17.76 39.74
CA GLN A 401 -40.37 -18.53 39.73
C GLN A 401 -40.20 -19.98 39.28
N GLN A 402 -39.00 -20.38 38.88
CA GLN A 402 -38.59 -21.76 38.55
C GLN A 402 -37.85 -22.39 39.72
#